data_5df85257a5273b14bef805978a40d064
#
_entry.id   5df85257a5273b14bef805978a40d064
#
_cell.length_a   1.000
_cell.length_b   1.000
_cell.length_c   1.000
_cell.angle_alpha   90.00
_cell.angle_beta   90.00
_cell.angle_gamma   90.00
#
_symmetry.space_group_name_H-M   'P 1'
#
loop_
_entity.id
_entity.type
_entity.pdbx_description
1 polymer ?
#
loop_
_entity_poly.entity_id
_entity_poly.type
_entity_poly.pdbx_seq_one_letter_code
_entity_poly.pdbx_strand_id
1 'polypeptide(L)'
;MRNIMKYKGYWAEISYSDEDECFCGEIEGLKNDLISFEGNTVKELKKDFKDAIDDYLQLCKLTKSKPEKQCKGSLNVRLGTELHTKAKIKSLEKNISINELIKDAVASYLKTN
;
A
#
# COMPACT_ATOMS: atom_id res chain seq x y z
N MET A 1 -1.51 11.31 -12.97
CA MET A 1 -2.18 10.09 -12.50
C MET A 1 -1.21 8.91 -12.49
N ARG A 2 -1.18 8.16 -11.43
CA ARG A 2 -0.29 7.00 -11.32
C ARG A 2 -1.01 5.71 -11.70
N ASN A 3 -0.28 4.81 -12.30
CA ASN A 3 -0.81 3.52 -12.72
C ASN A 3 -0.59 2.50 -11.62
N ILE A 4 -1.67 2.06 -11.01
CA ILE A 4 -1.62 1.12 -9.89
C ILE A 4 -2.45 -0.10 -10.22
N MET A 5 -1.87 -1.28 -10.01
CA MET A 5 -2.57 -2.56 -10.12
C MET A 5 -2.80 -3.13 -8.73
N LYS A 6 -3.91 -3.82 -8.57
CA LYS A 6 -4.32 -4.40 -7.27
C LYS A 6 -4.73 -5.85 -7.46
N TYR A 7 -4.36 -6.70 -6.50
CA TYR A 7 -4.75 -8.12 -6.53
C TYR A 7 -4.61 -8.72 -5.14
N LYS A 8 -5.66 -9.34 -4.63
CA LYS A 8 -5.67 -10.02 -3.33
C LYS A 8 -5.10 -9.20 -2.17
N GLY A 9 -5.42 -7.90 -2.16
CA GLY A 9 -4.96 -7.01 -1.10
C GLY A 9 -3.57 -6.44 -1.29
N TYR A 10 -2.86 -6.86 -2.33
CA TYR A 10 -1.56 -6.30 -2.71
C TYR A 10 -1.74 -5.29 -3.84
N TRP A 11 -0.82 -4.34 -3.91
CA TRP A 11 -0.85 -3.32 -4.95
C TRP A 11 0.56 -2.94 -5.36
N ALA A 12 0.70 -2.46 -6.57
CA ALA A 12 1.98 -2.01 -7.08
C ALA A 12 1.80 -0.89 -8.09
N GLU A 13 2.76 -0.01 -8.13
CA GLU A 13 2.82 1.05 -9.13
C GLU A 13 3.60 0.51 -10.32
N ILE A 14 3.11 0.80 -11.54
CA ILE A 14 3.70 0.29 -12.78
C ILE A 14 4.58 1.38 -13.39
N SER A 15 5.74 0.97 -13.89
CA SER A 15 6.64 1.87 -14.62
C SER A 15 7.13 1.19 -15.90
N TYR A 16 7.66 2.02 -16.79
CA TYR A 16 8.27 1.55 -18.03
C TYR A 16 9.79 1.64 -17.88
N SER A 17 10.49 0.57 -18.29
CA SER A 17 11.94 0.54 -18.33
C SER A 17 12.38 0.67 -19.79
N ASP A 18 12.96 1.80 -20.13
CA ASP A 18 13.46 2.01 -21.50
C ASP A 18 14.68 1.13 -21.78
N GLU A 19 15.50 0.90 -20.76
CA GLU A 19 16.68 0.06 -20.87
C GLU A 19 16.31 -1.38 -21.22
N ASP A 20 15.34 -1.93 -20.51
CA ASP A 20 14.88 -3.32 -20.72
C ASP A 20 13.73 -3.44 -21.71
N GLU A 21 13.20 -2.29 -22.14
CA GLU A 21 12.06 -2.21 -23.06
C GLU A 21 10.86 -3.04 -22.61
N CYS A 22 10.51 -2.88 -21.33
CA CYS A 22 9.37 -3.60 -20.77
C CYS A 22 8.67 -2.75 -19.70
N PHE A 23 7.48 -3.18 -19.35
CA PHE A 23 6.78 -2.63 -18.18
C PHE A 23 7.17 -3.47 -16.98
N CYS A 24 7.31 -2.82 -15.83
CA CYS A 24 7.72 -3.52 -14.62
C CYS A 24 7.15 -2.87 -13.38
N GLY A 25 7.24 -3.58 -12.28
CA GLY A 25 6.84 -3.07 -10.98
C GLY A 25 7.34 -3.99 -9.87
N GLU A 26 7.16 -3.50 -8.68
CA GLU A 26 7.61 -4.19 -7.47
C GLU A 26 6.60 -3.91 -6.37
N ILE A 27 6.29 -4.93 -5.57
CA ILE A 27 5.41 -4.76 -4.43
C ILE A 27 6.24 -4.22 -3.27
N GLU A 28 6.08 -2.94 -2.99
CA GLU A 28 6.83 -2.24 -1.95
C GLU A 28 6.30 -2.54 -0.55
N GLY A 29 7.13 -2.28 0.44
CA GLY A 29 6.72 -2.38 1.84
C GLY A 29 6.90 -3.74 2.47
N LEU A 30 7.38 -4.73 1.73
CA LEU A 30 7.68 -6.04 2.29
C LEU A 30 9.07 -6.02 2.90
N LYS A 31 9.17 -6.52 4.11
CA LYS A 31 10.41 -6.46 4.88
C LYS A 31 11.40 -7.56 4.51
N ASN A 32 10.90 -8.78 4.37
CA ASN A 32 11.75 -9.95 4.16
C ASN A 32 11.66 -10.54 2.76
N ASP A 33 10.70 -10.11 1.98
CA ASP A 33 10.43 -10.68 0.66
C ASP A 33 10.48 -9.61 -0.41
N LEU A 34 10.85 -10.01 -1.60
CA LEU A 34 10.84 -9.14 -2.77
C LEU A 34 9.95 -9.79 -3.82
N ILE A 35 8.91 -9.08 -4.22
CA ILE A 35 8.01 -9.55 -5.26
C ILE A 35 8.05 -8.52 -6.38
N SER A 36 8.61 -8.93 -7.53
CA SER A 36 8.70 -8.10 -8.71
C SER A 36 8.04 -8.80 -9.89
N PHE A 37 7.71 -8.04 -10.90
CA PHE A 37 7.02 -8.57 -12.07
C PHE A 37 7.29 -7.68 -13.27
N GLU A 38 7.15 -8.25 -14.47
CA GLU A 38 7.39 -7.53 -15.71
C GLU A 38 6.59 -8.12 -16.84
N GLY A 39 6.51 -7.41 -17.95
CA GLY A 39 5.86 -7.88 -19.15
C GLY A 39 6.06 -6.91 -20.30
N ASN A 40 6.04 -7.43 -21.52
CA ASN A 40 6.20 -6.61 -22.72
C ASN A 40 4.87 -6.04 -23.21
N THR A 41 3.78 -6.61 -22.77
CA THR A 41 2.43 -6.13 -23.06
C THR A 41 1.67 -5.98 -21.76
N VAL A 42 0.56 -5.25 -21.81
CA VAL A 42 -0.31 -5.07 -20.62
C VAL A 42 -0.82 -6.43 -20.15
N LYS A 43 -1.20 -7.29 -21.06
CA LYS A 43 -1.71 -8.62 -20.73
C LYS A 43 -0.66 -9.45 -19.99
N GLU A 44 0.57 -9.46 -20.52
CA GLU A 44 1.68 -10.18 -19.90
C GLU A 44 2.01 -9.61 -18.51
N LEU A 45 2.01 -8.29 -18.41
CA LEU A 45 2.30 -7.61 -17.15
C LEU A 45 1.29 -7.98 -16.07
N LYS A 46 0.00 -7.94 -16.40
CA LYS A 46 -1.07 -8.29 -15.46
C LYS A 46 -0.99 -9.75 -15.05
N LYS A 47 -0.68 -10.62 -15.97
CA LYS A 47 -0.55 -12.05 -15.68
C LYS A 47 0.63 -12.28 -14.73
N ASP A 48 1.78 -11.69 -15.05
CA ASP A 48 2.97 -11.86 -14.23
C ASP A 48 2.77 -11.29 -12.81
N PHE A 49 2.09 -10.16 -12.71
CA PHE A 49 1.74 -9.56 -11.42
C PHE A 49 0.91 -10.51 -10.55
N LYS A 50 -0.15 -11.08 -11.14
CA LYS A 50 -1.03 -11.99 -10.42
C LYS A 50 -0.32 -13.30 -10.07
N ASP A 51 0.44 -13.85 -11.01
CA ASP A 51 1.20 -15.09 -10.78
C ASP A 51 2.24 -14.90 -9.67
N ALA A 52 2.92 -13.77 -9.66
CA ALA A 52 3.93 -13.49 -8.63
C ALA A 52 3.30 -13.46 -7.23
N ILE A 53 2.13 -12.85 -7.10
CA ILE A 53 1.41 -12.80 -5.82
C ILE A 53 0.91 -14.19 -5.43
N ASP A 54 0.30 -14.91 -6.37
CA ASP A 54 -0.20 -16.26 -6.11
C ASP A 54 0.94 -17.20 -5.69
N ASP A 55 2.09 -17.11 -6.37
CA ASP A 55 3.27 -17.91 -6.04
C ASP A 55 3.78 -17.58 -4.62
N TYR A 56 3.81 -16.29 -4.29
CA TYR A 56 4.22 -15.85 -2.95
C TYR A 56 3.30 -16.42 -1.87
N LEU A 57 1.99 -16.31 -2.08
CA LEU A 57 1.00 -16.80 -1.13
C LEU A 57 1.07 -18.32 -0.99
N GLN A 58 1.32 -19.02 -2.10
CA GLN A 58 1.49 -20.48 -2.08
C GLN A 58 2.74 -20.87 -1.31
N LEU A 59 3.84 -20.16 -1.52
CA LEU A 59 5.09 -20.40 -0.81
C LEU A 59 4.90 -20.20 0.71
N CYS A 60 4.20 -19.15 1.10
CA CYS A 60 3.90 -18.91 2.51
C CYS A 60 3.10 -20.05 3.12
N LYS A 61 2.15 -20.60 2.37
CA LYS A 61 1.35 -21.75 2.79
C LYS A 61 2.20 -22.97 3.01
N LEU A 62 3.09 -23.26 2.05
CA LEU A 62 3.97 -24.43 2.10
C LEU A 62 4.98 -24.36 3.23
N THR A 63 5.50 -23.16 3.52
CA THR A 63 6.49 -22.97 4.59
C THR A 63 5.85 -22.64 5.94
N LYS A 64 4.52 -22.59 5.98
CA LYS A 64 3.74 -22.23 7.18
C LYS A 64 4.13 -20.87 7.74
N SER A 65 4.52 -19.95 6.87
CA SER A 65 4.82 -18.57 7.24
C SER A 65 3.62 -17.68 6.93
N LYS A 66 3.53 -16.56 7.66
CA LYS A 66 2.43 -15.61 7.47
C LYS A 66 2.79 -14.64 6.35
N PRO A 67 1.91 -14.45 5.36
CA PRO A 67 2.18 -13.46 4.31
C PRO A 67 2.35 -12.06 4.89
N GLU A 68 3.32 -11.32 4.40
CA GLU A 68 3.54 -9.94 4.81
C GLU A 68 2.47 -9.03 4.20
N LYS A 69 2.13 -7.98 4.93
CA LYS A 69 1.24 -6.92 4.44
C LYS A 69 2.08 -5.71 4.07
N GLN A 70 1.74 -5.04 2.98
CA GLN A 70 2.44 -3.85 2.54
C GLN A 70 2.27 -2.69 3.53
N CYS A 71 1.04 -2.52 4.05
CA CYS A 71 0.76 -1.48 5.04
C CYS A 71 0.49 -2.15 6.37
N LYS A 72 1.24 -1.75 7.40
CA LYS A 72 1.21 -2.41 8.70
C LYS A 72 0.12 -1.90 9.65
N GLY A 73 -0.60 -0.86 9.25
CA GLY A 73 -1.68 -0.30 10.07
C GLY A 73 -1.27 0.89 10.93
N SER A 74 -0.01 1.26 10.94
CA SER A 74 0.44 2.45 11.64
C SER A 74 1.43 3.24 10.79
N LEU A 75 1.41 4.55 10.96
CA LEU A 75 2.32 5.44 10.24
C LEU A 75 2.50 6.73 11.03
N ASN A 76 3.61 7.41 10.77
CA ASN A 76 3.89 8.71 11.36
C ASN A 76 3.45 9.79 10.38
N VAL A 77 2.72 10.78 10.90
CA VAL A 77 2.21 11.88 10.09
C VAL A 77 2.68 13.21 10.67
N ARG A 78 3.15 14.11 9.82
CA ARG A 78 3.50 15.47 10.20
C ARG A 78 2.40 16.40 9.74
N LEU A 79 1.75 17.05 10.68
CA LEU A 79 0.63 17.95 10.39
C LEU A 79 1.05 19.43 10.35
N GLY A 80 2.23 19.74 10.89
CA GLY A 80 2.61 21.11 11.13
C GLY A 80 2.03 21.61 12.45
N THR A 81 2.64 22.63 13.03
CA THR A 81 2.29 23.10 14.37
C THR A 81 0.86 23.58 14.48
N GLU A 82 0.40 24.35 13.51
CA GLU A 82 -0.95 24.92 13.55
C GLU A 82 -2.04 23.86 13.49
N LEU A 83 -1.96 22.96 12.52
CA LEU A 83 -2.96 21.90 12.37
C LEU A 83 -2.90 20.90 13.52
N HIS A 84 -1.71 20.59 14.00
CA HIS A 84 -1.52 19.71 15.16
C HIS A 84 -2.23 20.31 16.39
N THR A 85 -2.04 21.62 16.63
CA THR A 85 -2.68 22.30 17.76
C THR A 85 -4.20 22.25 17.64
N LYS A 86 -4.73 22.55 16.48
CA LYS A 86 -6.18 22.52 16.24
C LYS A 86 -6.74 21.11 16.42
N ALA A 87 -6.03 20.11 15.94
CA ALA A 87 -6.45 18.72 16.09
C ALA A 87 -6.46 18.30 17.57
N LYS A 88 -5.43 18.70 18.31
CA LYS A 88 -5.33 18.38 19.73
C LYS A 88 -6.49 19.00 20.52
N ILE A 89 -6.77 20.26 20.28
CA ILE A 89 -7.88 20.97 20.95
C ILE A 89 -9.20 20.26 20.65
N LYS A 90 -9.43 19.92 19.37
CA LYS A 90 -10.66 19.24 18.96
C LYS A 90 -10.80 17.88 19.61
N SER A 91 -9.70 17.12 19.72
CA SER A 91 -9.73 15.82 20.37
C SER A 91 -10.12 15.94 21.85
N LEU A 92 -9.63 16.96 22.53
CA LEU A 92 -9.97 17.22 23.92
C LEU A 92 -11.44 17.61 24.07
N GLU A 93 -11.95 18.44 23.16
CA GLU A 93 -13.36 18.84 23.17
C GLU A 93 -14.28 17.65 22.96
N LYS A 94 -13.89 16.72 22.09
CA LYS A 94 -14.68 15.54 21.79
C LYS A 94 -14.41 14.37 22.75
N ASN A 95 -13.46 14.54 23.64
CA ASN A 95 -13.09 13.52 24.62
C ASN A 95 -12.62 12.21 23.97
N ILE A 96 -11.83 12.34 22.90
CA ILE A 96 -11.21 11.22 22.19
C ILE A 96 -9.71 11.47 22.09
N SER A 97 -8.94 10.43 21.74
CA SER A 97 -7.50 10.61 21.54
C SER A 97 -7.25 11.31 20.21
N ILE A 98 -6.06 11.91 20.06
CA ILE A 98 -5.70 12.54 18.80
C ILE A 98 -5.57 11.49 17.69
N ASN A 99 -5.13 10.28 18.03
CA ASN A 99 -5.07 9.17 17.08
C ASN A 99 -6.45 8.82 16.55
N GLU A 100 -7.44 8.77 17.44
CA GLU A 100 -8.82 8.47 17.05
C GLU A 100 -9.40 9.57 16.17
N LEU A 101 -9.11 10.83 16.48
CA LEU A 101 -9.56 11.97 15.69
C LEU A 101 -8.96 11.90 14.27
N ILE A 102 -7.67 11.60 14.15
CA ILE A 102 -7.00 11.51 12.85
C ILE A 102 -7.56 10.34 12.04
N LYS A 103 -7.76 9.20 12.70
CA LYS A 103 -8.35 8.02 12.06
C LYS A 103 -9.73 8.34 11.48
N ASP A 104 -10.58 8.99 12.28
CA ASP A 104 -11.93 9.38 11.86
C ASP A 104 -11.88 10.37 10.68
N ALA A 105 -10.97 11.34 10.74
CA ALA A 105 -10.81 12.33 9.69
C ALA A 105 -10.40 11.66 8.36
N VAL A 106 -9.44 10.74 8.41
CA VAL A 106 -9.01 10.01 7.22
C VAL A 106 -10.13 9.16 6.66
N ALA A 107 -10.83 8.43 7.53
CA ALA A 107 -11.96 7.60 7.11
C ALA A 107 -13.05 8.43 6.44
N SER A 108 -13.35 9.60 7.00
CA SER A 108 -14.34 10.52 6.46
C SER A 108 -13.90 11.07 5.09
N TYR A 109 -12.65 11.46 4.98
CA TYR A 109 -12.09 11.97 3.71
C TYR A 109 -12.20 10.94 2.60
N LEU A 110 -11.87 9.68 2.90
CA LEU A 110 -11.91 8.61 1.90
C LEU A 110 -13.33 8.28 1.45
N LYS A 111 -14.32 8.47 2.31
CA LYS A 111 -15.73 8.25 1.95
C LYS A 111 -16.27 9.31 1.00
N THR A 112 -15.74 10.53 1.05
CA THR A 112 -16.23 11.64 0.24
C THR A 112 -15.59 11.69 -1.14
N ASN A 113 -14.59 10.86 -1.41
CA ASN A 113 -13.91 10.80 -2.71
C ASN A 113 -14.13 9.47 -3.44
#